data_128f6219a476d4b1caf3cf7078810b26
#
_entry.id   128f6219a476d4b1caf3cf7078810b26
#
_cell.length_a   1.000
_cell.length_b   1.000
_cell.length_c   1.000
_cell.angle_alpha   90.00
_cell.angle_beta   90.00
_cell.angle_gamma   90.00
#
_symmetry.space_group_name_H-M   'P 1'
#
loop_
_entity.id
_entity.type
_entity.pdbx_description
1 polymer ?
#
loop_
_entity_poly.entity_id
_entity_poly.type
_entity_poly.pdbx_seq_one_letter_code
_entity_poly.pdbx_strand_id
1 'polypeptide(L)'
;MKAEQRKELETNTLADRMGRVMQRVKSSTRRTFLTYFFVTVAVLIAAWFGYRWYYGDVEGKSLQWLKLYDGSRNLIQDLAKDPDTNAGKAALFQFAWELYWIDGVKMMASDKVGAMKSLKGSVDLYGQLAEKCKGDEIFEPQALLGRAVAQETRAVEDRDHLKKAKEYYEELTNNTKYEKSAEAEFARKRLEILKDDAKRGDLANTYKELQGLLGIPAPLQGQGIKGLHDFPGLNIDKK
;
A
#
# COMPACT_ATOMS: atom_id res chain seq x y z
N MET A 1 13.10 57.13 -30.96
CA MET A 1 14.18 56.73 -30.04
C MET A 1 14.70 55.36 -30.49
N LYS A 2 15.99 55.27 -30.86
CA LYS A 2 16.63 54.07 -31.34
C LYS A 2 16.76 53.04 -30.17
N ALA A 3 16.61 51.75 -30.41
CA ALA A 3 16.65 50.69 -29.39
C ALA A 3 17.96 50.70 -28.56
N GLU A 4 19.07 51.18 -29.15
CA GLU A 4 20.36 51.37 -28.48
C GLU A 4 20.31 52.39 -27.33
N GLN A 5 19.58 53.52 -27.48
CA GLN A 5 19.45 54.53 -26.44
C GLN A 5 18.63 54.05 -25.24
N ARG A 6 17.71 53.10 -25.44
CA ARG A 6 16.98 52.49 -24.33
C ARG A 6 17.88 51.52 -23.54
N LYS A 7 18.75 50.77 -24.20
CA LYS A 7 19.71 49.88 -23.55
C LYS A 7 20.76 50.64 -22.72
N GLU A 8 21.23 51.78 -23.22
CA GLU A 8 22.17 52.63 -22.46
C GLU A 8 21.51 53.23 -21.22
N LEU A 9 20.25 53.67 -21.31
CA LEU A 9 19.51 54.19 -20.15
C LEU A 9 19.22 53.11 -19.10
N GLU A 10 18.91 51.86 -19.52
CA GLU A 10 18.70 50.77 -18.58
C GLU A 10 20.01 50.30 -17.92
N THR A 11 21.13 50.30 -18.65
CA THR A 11 22.44 49.96 -18.06
C THR A 11 22.91 51.03 -17.08
N ASN A 12 22.68 52.32 -17.38
CA ASN A 12 23.03 53.40 -16.47
C ASN A 12 22.21 53.40 -15.19
N THR A 13 20.90 53.10 -15.27
CA THR A 13 20.06 53.01 -14.07
C THR A 13 20.42 51.82 -13.18
N LEU A 14 20.85 50.71 -13.77
CA LEU A 14 21.33 49.55 -13.03
C LEU A 14 22.68 49.82 -12.36
N ALA A 15 23.62 50.43 -13.09
CA ALA A 15 24.92 50.84 -12.57
C ALA A 15 24.78 51.86 -11.43
N ASP A 16 23.87 52.84 -11.55
CA ASP A 16 23.57 53.80 -10.50
C ASP A 16 22.92 53.17 -9.26
N ARG A 17 22.07 52.21 -9.45
CA ARG A 17 21.50 51.43 -8.33
C ARG A 17 22.56 50.61 -7.63
N MET A 18 23.40 49.89 -8.38
CA MET A 18 24.53 49.15 -7.82
C MET A 18 25.56 50.05 -7.14
N GLY A 19 25.88 51.22 -7.73
CA GLY A 19 26.76 52.22 -7.13
C GLY A 19 26.24 52.73 -5.78
N ARG A 20 24.93 53.00 -5.68
CA ARG A 20 24.29 53.41 -4.42
C ARG A 20 24.27 52.30 -3.38
N VAL A 21 24.07 51.06 -3.77
CA VAL A 21 24.16 49.90 -2.87
C VAL A 21 25.60 49.73 -2.37
N MET A 22 26.58 49.78 -3.28
CA MET A 22 28.01 49.71 -2.89
C MET A 22 28.45 50.85 -1.97
N GLN A 23 28.01 52.10 -2.21
CA GLN A 23 28.32 53.23 -1.31
C GLN A 23 27.68 53.05 0.07
N ARG A 24 26.44 52.54 0.17
CA ARG A 24 25.80 52.20 1.46
C ARG A 24 26.52 51.08 2.19
N VAL A 25 27.00 50.08 1.48
CA VAL A 25 27.78 48.97 2.07
C VAL A 25 29.13 49.50 2.57
N LYS A 26 29.78 50.42 1.84
CA LYS A 26 31.08 50.99 2.20
C LYS A 26 31.01 51.98 3.36
N SER A 27 29.88 52.67 3.55
CA SER A 27 29.64 53.58 4.68
C SER A 27 29.05 52.91 5.91
N SER A 28 28.60 51.67 5.77
CA SER A 28 28.09 50.88 6.89
C SER A 28 29.23 50.45 7.79
N THR A 29 29.12 50.72 9.07
CA THR A 29 30.07 50.30 10.08
C THR A 29 30.27 48.75 9.93
N ARG A 30 31.52 48.32 9.97
CA ARG A 30 31.92 46.89 9.78
C ARG A 30 31.03 45.91 10.56
N ARG A 31 30.49 46.35 11.68
CA ARG A 31 29.53 45.61 12.52
C ARG A 31 28.18 45.37 11.85
N THR A 32 27.63 46.36 11.17
CA THR A 32 26.31 46.27 10.49
C THR A 32 26.38 45.37 9.28
N PHE A 33 27.49 45.40 8.54
CA PHE A 33 27.70 44.49 7.40
C PHE A 33 27.79 43.05 7.86
N LEU A 34 28.56 42.76 8.92
CA LEU A 34 28.67 41.45 9.50
C LEU A 34 27.30 40.90 9.99
N THR A 35 26.49 41.77 10.61
CA THR A 35 25.15 41.38 11.07
C THR A 35 24.26 40.97 9.91
N TYR A 36 24.19 41.74 8.84
CA TYR A 36 23.39 41.39 7.65
C TYR A 36 23.90 40.12 6.95
N PHE A 37 25.22 39.97 6.87
CA PHE A 37 25.83 38.77 6.32
C PHE A 37 25.43 37.53 7.11
N PHE A 38 25.53 37.55 8.43
CA PHE A 38 25.14 36.40 9.28
C PHE A 38 23.64 36.14 9.23
N VAL A 39 22.79 37.17 9.18
CA VAL A 39 21.35 37.00 9.02
C VAL A 39 21.02 36.36 7.67
N THR A 40 21.63 36.80 6.59
CA THR A 40 21.41 36.20 5.27
C THR A 40 21.86 34.76 5.20
N VAL A 41 23.02 34.43 5.76
CA VAL A 41 23.54 33.06 5.86
C VAL A 41 22.61 32.19 6.70
N ALA A 42 22.13 32.67 7.84
CA ALA A 42 21.18 31.97 8.69
C ALA A 42 19.86 31.66 7.97
N VAL A 43 19.32 32.63 7.21
CA VAL A 43 18.11 32.46 6.40
C VAL A 43 18.33 31.43 5.29
N LEU A 44 19.47 31.44 4.60
CA LEU A 44 19.80 30.47 3.57
C LEU A 44 19.95 29.07 4.15
N ILE A 45 20.59 28.92 5.31
CA ILE A 45 20.72 27.63 6.03
C ILE A 45 19.32 27.13 6.44
N ALA A 46 18.49 27.99 7.03
CA ALA A 46 17.13 27.63 7.42
C ALA A 46 16.27 27.21 6.22
N ALA A 47 16.37 27.95 5.10
CA ALA A 47 15.68 27.60 3.86
C ALA A 47 16.18 26.26 3.28
N TRP A 48 17.51 26.02 3.32
CA TRP A 48 18.08 24.75 2.86
C TRP A 48 17.65 23.55 3.73
N PHE A 49 17.65 23.71 5.06
CA PHE A 49 17.16 22.69 5.98
C PHE A 49 15.67 22.43 5.80
N GLY A 50 14.85 23.48 5.65
CA GLY A 50 13.42 23.38 5.38
C GLY A 50 13.14 22.66 4.06
N TYR A 51 13.87 23.02 3.00
CA TYR A 51 13.81 22.36 1.71
C TYR A 51 14.18 20.88 1.81
N ARG A 52 15.31 20.56 2.44
CA ARG A 52 15.79 19.18 2.60
C ARG A 52 14.84 18.35 3.44
N TRP A 53 14.26 18.91 4.49
CA TRP A 53 13.27 18.21 5.33
C TRP A 53 11.99 17.92 4.55
N TYR A 54 11.48 18.89 3.83
CA TYR A 54 10.24 18.74 3.05
C TYR A 54 10.42 17.79 1.86
N TYR A 55 11.48 17.94 1.06
CA TYR A 55 11.68 17.13 -0.14
C TYR A 55 12.32 15.78 0.13
N GLY A 56 13.16 15.65 1.14
CA GLY A 56 13.76 14.36 1.50
C GLY A 56 12.74 13.31 1.92
N ASP A 57 11.67 13.73 2.58
CA ASP A 57 10.56 12.85 2.96
C ASP A 57 9.71 12.42 1.74
N VAL A 58 9.53 13.31 0.77
CA VAL A 58 8.80 13.03 -0.48
C VAL A 58 9.56 12.07 -1.39
N GLU A 59 10.87 12.24 -1.55
CA GLU A 59 11.70 11.34 -2.35
C GLU A 59 11.73 9.92 -1.76
N GLY A 60 11.87 9.81 -0.43
CA GLY A 60 11.84 8.53 0.26
C GLY A 60 10.52 7.78 0.05
N LYS A 61 9.40 8.47 0.18
CA LYS A 61 8.06 7.90 -0.06
C LYS A 61 7.86 7.50 -1.52
N SER A 62 8.31 8.33 -2.48
CA SER A 62 8.20 8.01 -3.91
C SER A 62 9.02 6.78 -4.29
N LEU A 63 10.23 6.62 -3.74
CA LEU A 63 11.06 5.44 -3.96
C LEU A 63 10.44 4.17 -3.38
N GLN A 64 9.75 4.24 -2.24
CA GLN A 64 9.03 3.10 -1.68
C GLN A 64 7.91 2.62 -2.61
N TRP A 65 7.12 3.55 -3.16
CA TRP A 65 6.08 3.21 -4.14
C TRP A 65 6.65 2.65 -5.43
N LEU A 66 7.79 3.18 -5.90
CA LEU A 66 8.48 2.64 -7.08
C LEU A 66 8.95 1.21 -6.85
N LYS A 67 9.51 0.90 -5.67
CA LYS A 67 9.90 -0.47 -5.29
C LYS A 67 8.70 -1.42 -5.26
N LEU A 68 7.56 -0.95 -4.76
CA LEU A 68 6.32 -1.72 -4.75
C LEU A 68 5.83 -1.99 -6.18
N TYR A 69 5.90 -1.00 -7.06
CA TYR A 69 5.49 -1.11 -8.46
C TYR A 69 6.39 -2.06 -9.27
N ASP A 70 7.68 -2.15 -8.96
CA ASP A 70 8.61 -3.10 -9.57
C ASP A 70 8.16 -4.56 -9.41
N GLY A 71 7.34 -4.86 -8.39
CA GLY A 71 6.69 -6.15 -8.20
C GLY A 71 7.63 -7.29 -7.82
N SER A 72 8.90 -7.01 -7.59
CA SER A 72 9.87 -8.00 -7.13
C SER A 72 9.52 -8.45 -5.72
N ARG A 73 9.29 -9.76 -5.53
CA ARG A 73 8.89 -10.36 -4.25
C ARG A 73 9.82 -9.97 -3.10
N ASN A 74 11.12 -9.93 -3.35
CA ASN A 74 12.09 -9.55 -2.34
C ASN A 74 11.91 -8.09 -1.89
N LEU A 75 11.63 -7.18 -2.82
CA LEU A 75 11.39 -5.77 -2.52
C LEU A 75 10.06 -5.58 -1.78
N ILE A 76 9.02 -6.33 -2.16
CA ILE A 76 7.73 -6.34 -1.45
C ILE A 76 7.92 -6.83 -0.02
N GLN A 77 8.65 -7.93 0.18
CA GLN A 77 8.95 -8.45 1.52
C GLN A 77 9.76 -7.46 2.37
N ASP A 78 10.72 -6.76 1.78
CA ASP A 78 11.51 -5.76 2.51
C ASP A 78 10.66 -4.55 2.90
N LEU A 79 9.81 -4.07 2.02
CA LEU A 79 8.85 -2.99 2.34
C LEU A 79 7.82 -3.41 3.38
N ALA A 80 7.35 -4.65 3.33
CA ALA A 80 6.38 -5.19 4.29
C ALA A 80 6.91 -5.28 5.73
N LYS A 81 8.24 -5.22 5.93
CA LYS A 81 8.85 -5.18 7.28
C LYS A 81 8.62 -3.84 7.99
N ASP A 82 8.33 -2.78 7.23
CA ASP A 82 8.04 -1.44 7.76
C ASP A 82 6.59 -1.01 7.43
N PRO A 83 5.58 -1.56 8.12
CA PRO A 83 4.18 -1.29 7.86
C PRO A 83 3.70 0.06 8.41
N ASP A 84 4.59 0.91 8.92
CA ASP A 84 4.22 2.23 9.43
C ASP A 84 4.02 3.26 8.29
N THR A 85 4.55 2.96 7.10
CA THR A 85 4.33 3.75 5.88
C THR A 85 3.18 3.19 5.05
N ASN A 86 2.49 4.03 4.25
CA ASN A 86 1.43 3.56 3.37
C ASN A 86 1.94 2.56 2.30
N ALA A 87 3.17 2.75 1.83
CA ALA A 87 3.80 1.80 0.92
C ALA A 87 4.11 0.47 1.61
N GLY A 88 4.55 0.51 2.88
CA GLY A 88 4.76 -0.69 3.70
C GLY A 88 3.47 -1.44 4.00
N LYS A 89 2.37 -0.72 4.32
CA LYS A 89 1.03 -1.33 4.48
C LYS A 89 0.58 -2.02 3.18
N ALA A 90 0.71 -1.33 2.04
CA ALA A 90 0.37 -1.90 0.74
C ALA A 90 1.24 -3.11 0.39
N ALA A 91 2.53 -3.05 0.71
CA ALA A 91 3.45 -4.18 0.52
C ALA A 91 3.08 -5.37 1.41
N LEU A 92 2.72 -5.13 2.67
CA LEU A 92 2.28 -6.19 3.58
C LEU A 92 0.98 -6.84 3.09
N PHE A 93 0.03 -6.03 2.61
CA PHE A 93 -1.19 -6.53 1.97
C PHE A 93 -0.89 -7.39 0.75
N GLN A 94 -0.05 -6.88 -0.16
CA GLN A 94 0.32 -7.59 -1.38
C GLN A 94 1.05 -8.90 -1.06
N PHE A 95 1.95 -8.90 -0.09
CA PHE A 95 2.67 -10.11 0.31
C PHE A 95 1.73 -11.15 0.95
N ALA A 96 0.78 -10.70 1.79
CA ALA A 96 -0.25 -11.57 2.34
C ALA A 96 -1.12 -12.19 1.23
N TRP A 97 -1.48 -11.38 0.21
CA TRP A 97 -2.22 -11.85 -0.96
C TRP A 97 -1.43 -12.85 -1.81
N GLU A 98 -0.13 -12.63 -2.02
CA GLU A 98 0.74 -13.58 -2.74
C GLU A 98 0.80 -14.93 -2.02
N LEU A 99 0.99 -14.92 -0.70
CA LEU A 99 0.94 -16.16 0.10
C LEU A 99 -0.42 -16.84 0.04
N TYR A 100 -1.51 -16.07 0.02
CA TYR A 100 -2.85 -16.62 -0.12
C TYR A 100 -3.06 -17.27 -1.49
N TRP A 101 -2.86 -16.50 -2.57
CA TRP A 101 -3.26 -16.89 -3.90
C TRP A 101 -2.21 -17.70 -4.64
N ILE A 102 -0.98 -17.24 -4.67
CA ILE A 102 0.09 -17.85 -5.48
C ILE A 102 0.63 -19.10 -4.78
N ASP A 103 1.05 -18.95 -3.53
CA ASP A 103 1.69 -20.03 -2.78
C ASP A 103 0.66 -20.95 -2.06
N GLY A 104 -0.54 -20.41 -1.79
CA GLY A 104 -1.64 -21.14 -1.17
C GLY A 104 -2.57 -21.79 -2.18
N VAL A 105 -3.54 -21.04 -2.67
CA VAL A 105 -4.63 -21.58 -3.51
C VAL A 105 -4.11 -22.28 -4.77
N LYS A 106 -3.21 -21.64 -5.54
CA LYS A 106 -2.68 -22.22 -6.78
C LYS A 106 -1.82 -23.47 -6.56
N MET A 107 -1.09 -23.51 -5.43
CA MET A 107 -0.21 -24.63 -5.12
C MET A 107 -0.93 -25.78 -4.41
N MET A 108 -2.20 -25.60 -4.04
CA MET A 108 -2.97 -26.61 -3.29
C MET A 108 -2.99 -27.98 -3.98
N ALA A 109 -3.01 -28.00 -5.31
CA ALA A 109 -3.04 -29.24 -6.10
C ALA A 109 -1.69 -29.96 -6.15
N SER A 110 -0.59 -29.22 -6.19
CA SER A 110 0.76 -29.76 -6.39
C SER A 110 1.53 -29.97 -5.09
N ASP A 111 1.34 -29.09 -4.10
CA ASP A 111 1.97 -29.14 -2.77
C ASP A 111 0.99 -28.68 -1.69
N LYS A 112 0.13 -29.60 -1.26
CA LYS A 112 -0.87 -29.31 -0.22
C LYS A 112 -0.24 -28.84 1.09
N VAL A 113 0.88 -29.43 1.50
CA VAL A 113 1.52 -29.10 2.79
C VAL A 113 2.13 -27.69 2.75
N GLY A 114 2.86 -27.36 1.68
CA GLY A 114 3.40 -26.03 1.46
C GLY A 114 2.28 -25.00 1.30
N ALA A 115 1.22 -25.33 0.56
CA ALA A 115 0.06 -24.45 0.37
C ALA A 115 -0.62 -24.12 1.71
N MET A 116 -0.86 -25.11 2.57
CA MET A 116 -1.45 -24.88 3.90
C MET A 116 -0.58 -24.04 4.81
N LYS A 117 0.74 -24.21 4.73
CA LYS A 117 1.70 -23.36 5.44
C LYS A 117 1.64 -21.90 4.94
N SER A 118 1.54 -21.71 3.63
CA SER A 118 1.42 -20.38 3.00
C SER A 118 0.10 -19.71 3.36
N LEU A 119 -1.02 -20.45 3.34
CA LEU A 119 -2.32 -19.95 3.80
C LEU A 119 -2.29 -19.51 5.27
N LYS A 120 -1.62 -20.30 6.13
CA LYS A 120 -1.41 -19.88 7.53
C LYS A 120 -0.61 -18.59 7.60
N GLY A 121 0.50 -18.48 6.87
CA GLY A 121 1.31 -17.25 6.80
C GLY A 121 0.50 -16.05 6.32
N SER A 122 -0.37 -16.25 5.32
CA SER A 122 -1.28 -15.22 4.85
C SER A 122 -2.25 -14.72 5.95
N VAL A 123 -2.86 -15.65 6.72
CA VAL A 123 -3.73 -15.30 7.86
C VAL A 123 -2.96 -14.47 8.89
N ASP A 124 -1.72 -14.85 9.19
CA ASP A 124 -0.88 -14.15 10.17
C ASP A 124 -0.50 -12.75 9.69
N LEU A 125 -0.15 -12.57 8.40
CA LEU A 125 0.18 -11.26 7.82
C LEU A 125 -1.04 -10.35 7.72
N TYR A 126 -2.19 -10.86 7.30
CA TYR A 126 -3.42 -10.07 7.34
C TYR A 126 -3.82 -9.68 8.77
N GLY A 127 -3.57 -10.56 9.75
CA GLY A 127 -3.74 -10.23 11.16
C GLY A 127 -2.85 -9.07 11.61
N GLN A 128 -1.56 -9.10 11.27
CA GLN A 128 -0.63 -8.02 11.55
C GLN A 128 -1.06 -6.71 10.88
N LEU A 129 -1.51 -6.79 9.62
CA LEU A 129 -1.99 -5.61 8.90
C LEU A 129 -3.23 -5.01 9.56
N ALA A 130 -4.20 -5.83 9.97
CA ALA A 130 -5.40 -5.36 10.66
C ALA A 130 -5.07 -4.66 11.98
N GLU A 131 -4.15 -5.21 12.77
CA GLU A 131 -3.69 -4.60 14.02
C GLU A 131 -2.97 -3.26 13.78
N LYS A 132 -2.06 -3.21 12.80
CA LYS A 132 -1.29 -2.01 12.46
C LYS A 132 -2.15 -0.91 11.83
N CYS A 133 -3.20 -1.29 11.13
CA CYS A 133 -4.11 -0.39 10.44
C CYS A 133 -5.41 -0.15 11.21
N LYS A 134 -5.46 -0.43 12.50
CA LYS A 134 -6.66 -0.25 13.30
C LYS A 134 -7.21 1.16 13.19
N GLY A 135 -8.44 1.29 12.73
CA GLY A 135 -9.08 2.58 12.44
C GLY A 135 -8.80 3.16 11.05
N ASP A 136 -7.99 2.51 10.22
CA ASP A 136 -7.75 2.91 8.84
C ASP A 136 -8.90 2.42 7.95
N GLU A 137 -9.56 3.35 7.25
CA GLU A 137 -10.77 3.06 6.45
C GLU A 137 -10.49 2.23 5.19
N ILE A 138 -9.24 2.14 4.77
CA ILE A 138 -8.82 1.44 3.57
C ILE A 138 -8.22 0.07 3.91
N PHE A 139 -7.19 0.06 4.75
CA PHE A 139 -6.41 -1.15 4.96
C PHE A 139 -7.01 -2.10 6.00
N GLU A 140 -7.68 -1.60 7.04
CA GLU A 140 -8.25 -2.48 8.06
C GLU A 140 -9.37 -3.39 7.50
N PRO A 141 -10.40 -2.87 6.77
CA PRO A 141 -11.45 -3.75 6.23
C PRO A 141 -10.91 -4.75 5.21
N GLN A 142 -9.94 -4.36 4.39
CA GLN A 142 -9.28 -5.28 3.44
C GLN A 142 -8.49 -6.38 4.15
N ALA A 143 -7.80 -6.03 5.23
CA ALA A 143 -7.03 -6.98 6.03
C ALA A 143 -7.95 -7.98 6.75
N LEU A 144 -9.04 -7.52 7.35
CA LEU A 144 -10.04 -8.38 8.00
C LEU A 144 -10.69 -9.33 7.00
N LEU A 145 -11.07 -8.81 5.82
CA LEU A 145 -11.62 -9.62 4.74
C LEU A 145 -10.61 -10.68 4.25
N GLY A 146 -9.38 -10.26 3.96
CA GLY A 146 -8.33 -11.17 3.52
C GLY A 146 -8.05 -12.27 4.55
N ARG A 147 -8.04 -11.92 5.84
CA ARG A 147 -7.88 -12.85 6.96
C ARG A 147 -9.02 -13.87 7.01
N ALA A 148 -10.26 -13.40 6.85
CA ALA A 148 -11.45 -14.24 6.85
C ALA A 148 -11.44 -15.25 5.68
N VAL A 149 -11.15 -14.77 4.46
CA VAL A 149 -11.09 -15.58 3.24
C VAL A 149 -9.97 -16.62 3.31
N ALA A 150 -8.78 -16.23 3.77
CA ALA A 150 -7.67 -17.15 3.94
C ALA A 150 -7.99 -18.23 4.99
N GLN A 151 -8.66 -17.88 6.07
CA GLN A 151 -9.09 -18.82 7.11
C GLN A 151 -10.20 -19.74 6.60
N GLU A 152 -11.13 -19.23 5.81
CA GLU A 152 -12.17 -20.04 5.18
C GLU A 152 -11.56 -21.09 4.22
N THR A 153 -10.57 -20.68 3.41
CA THR A 153 -9.87 -21.59 2.50
C THR A 153 -9.15 -22.72 3.27
N ARG A 154 -8.63 -22.44 4.45
CA ARG A 154 -8.02 -23.45 5.33
C ARG A 154 -9.00 -24.46 5.90
N ALA A 155 -10.30 -24.20 5.82
CA ALA A 155 -11.32 -25.16 6.26
C ALA A 155 -11.32 -26.47 5.48
N VAL A 156 -10.62 -26.54 4.36
CA VAL A 156 -10.29 -27.79 3.64
C VAL A 156 -9.47 -28.74 4.53
N GLU A 157 -8.68 -28.22 5.47
CA GLU A 157 -7.89 -29.02 6.41
C GLU A 157 -8.68 -29.35 7.67
N ASP A 158 -9.28 -28.34 8.29
CA ASP A 158 -10.02 -28.45 9.55
C ASP A 158 -11.23 -27.49 9.56
N ARG A 159 -12.40 -28.03 9.90
CA ARG A 159 -13.67 -27.28 10.00
C ARG A 159 -13.65 -26.16 11.06
N ASP A 160 -12.76 -26.22 12.04
CA ASP A 160 -12.64 -25.15 13.03
C ASP A 160 -12.17 -23.82 12.40
N HIS A 161 -11.53 -23.88 11.24
CA HIS A 161 -11.18 -22.69 10.46
C HIS A 161 -12.42 -21.96 9.94
N LEU A 162 -13.55 -22.63 9.68
CA LEU A 162 -14.81 -21.97 9.31
C LEU A 162 -15.37 -21.12 10.45
N LYS A 163 -15.25 -21.58 11.70
CA LYS A 163 -15.70 -20.79 12.85
C LYS A 163 -14.89 -19.50 12.96
N LYS A 164 -13.56 -19.60 12.83
CA LYS A 164 -12.66 -18.43 12.85
C LYS A 164 -12.92 -17.49 11.68
N ALA A 165 -13.16 -18.00 10.49
CA ALA A 165 -13.53 -17.19 9.33
C ALA A 165 -14.83 -16.42 9.60
N LYS A 166 -15.83 -17.08 10.17
CA LYS A 166 -17.09 -16.45 10.57
C LYS A 166 -16.88 -15.31 11.57
N GLU A 167 -16.06 -15.51 12.60
CA GLU A 167 -15.72 -14.48 13.59
C GLU A 167 -15.13 -13.23 12.91
N TYR A 168 -14.21 -13.38 11.96
CA TYR A 168 -13.61 -12.25 11.23
C TYR A 168 -14.61 -11.56 10.29
N TYR A 169 -15.51 -12.31 9.63
CA TYR A 169 -16.58 -11.71 8.86
C TYR A 169 -17.56 -10.94 9.75
N GLU A 170 -17.89 -11.46 10.95
CA GLU A 170 -18.74 -10.78 11.93
C GLU A 170 -18.06 -9.54 12.49
N GLU A 171 -16.76 -9.57 12.76
CA GLU A 171 -15.98 -8.40 13.20
C GLU A 171 -16.06 -7.28 12.16
N LEU A 172 -15.90 -7.61 10.87
CA LEU A 172 -15.98 -6.66 9.77
C LEU A 172 -17.40 -6.07 9.62
N THR A 173 -18.44 -6.90 9.72
CA THR A 173 -19.84 -6.46 9.54
C THR A 173 -20.42 -5.71 10.71
N ASN A 174 -19.94 -5.97 11.93
CA ASN A 174 -20.39 -5.31 13.15
C ASN A 174 -19.71 -3.95 13.38
N ASN A 175 -18.66 -3.64 12.62
CA ASN A 175 -17.99 -2.36 12.72
C ASN A 175 -18.76 -1.31 11.90
N THR A 176 -19.45 -0.40 12.62
CA THR A 176 -20.25 0.68 12.00
C THR A 176 -19.44 1.59 11.06
N LYS A 177 -18.13 1.68 11.29
CA LYS A 177 -17.23 2.47 10.47
C LYS A 177 -17.10 1.91 9.03
N TYR A 178 -17.23 0.59 8.88
CA TYR A 178 -17.06 -0.10 7.58
C TYR A 178 -18.37 -0.60 7.00
N GLU A 179 -19.51 -0.30 7.63
CA GLU A 179 -20.84 -0.82 7.26
C GLU A 179 -21.16 -0.68 5.76
N LYS A 180 -20.67 0.40 5.14
CA LYS A 180 -20.91 0.71 3.72
C LYS A 180 -19.76 0.29 2.80
N SER A 181 -18.73 -0.35 3.31
CA SER A 181 -17.62 -0.82 2.48
C SER A 181 -18.01 -2.04 1.65
N ALA A 182 -17.35 -2.21 0.52
CA ALA A 182 -17.53 -3.38 -0.34
C ALA A 182 -17.14 -4.68 0.39
N GLU A 183 -16.13 -4.58 1.25
CA GLU A 183 -15.64 -5.68 2.07
C GLU A 183 -16.69 -6.14 3.07
N ALA A 184 -17.40 -5.21 3.74
CA ALA A 184 -18.49 -5.54 4.66
C ALA A 184 -19.71 -6.11 3.93
N GLU A 185 -20.01 -5.64 2.72
CA GLU A 185 -21.07 -6.21 1.88
C GLU A 185 -20.74 -7.66 1.49
N PHE A 186 -19.50 -7.91 1.05
CA PHE A 186 -19.03 -9.25 0.75
C PHE A 186 -19.12 -10.16 1.99
N ALA A 187 -18.65 -9.69 3.14
CA ALA A 187 -18.68 -10.45 4.40
C ALA A 187 -20.13 -10.82 4.79
N ARG A 188 -21.10 -9.90 4.64
CA ARG A 188 -22.52 -10.19 4.89
C ARG A 188 -23.05 -11.32 4.02
N LYS A 189 -22.79 -11.23 2.70
CA LYS A 189 -23.19 -12.30 1.77
C LYS A 189 -22.56 -13.65 2.14
N ARG A 190 -21.30 -13.61 2.57
CA ARG A 190 -20.59 -14.83 2.97
C ARG A 190 -21.13 -15.42 4.27
N LEU A 191 -21.47 -14.58 5.25
CA LEU A 191 -22.10 -15.00 6.50
C LEU A 191 -23.47 -15.64 6.27
N GLU A 192 -24.27 -15.16 5.32
CA GLU A 192 -25.55 -15.80 4.95
C GLU A 192 -25.34 -17.24 4.46
N ILE A 193 -24.33 -17.46 3.62
CA ILE A 193 -23.99 -18.80 3.16
C ILE A 193 -23.50 -19.68 4.31
N LEU A 194 -22.67 -19.14 5.21
CA LEU A 194 -22.13 -19.87 6.35
C LEU A 194 -23.15 -20.14 7.47
N LYS A 195 -24.27 -19.41 7.51
CA LYS A 195 -25.38 -19.68 8.45
C LYS A 195 -26.31 -20.79 8.00
N ASP A 196 -26.40 -21.02 6.70
CA ASP A 196 -27.26 -22.04 6.12
C ASP A 196 -26.54 -23.40 6.16
N ASP A 197 -27.03 -24.33 6.99
CA ASP A 197 -26.41 -25.66 7.16
C ASP A 197 -26.39 -26.48 5.86
N ALA A 198 -27.39 -26.32 5.00
CA ALA A 198 -27.42 -26.98 3.69
C ALA A 198 -26.31 -26.40 2.79
N LYS A 199 -26.23 -25.09 2.69
CA LYS A 199 -25.17 -24.40 1.91
C LYS A 199 -23.77 -24.63 2.48
N ARG A 200 -23.64 -24.79 3.81
CA ARG A 200 -22.38 -25.22 4.43
C ARG A 200 -22.01 -26.65 4.06
N GLY A 201 -23.01 -27.51 3.98
CA GLY A 201 -22.83 -28.89 3.51
C GLY A 201 -22.34 -28.94 2.07
N ASP A 202 -22.91 -28.11 1.20
CA ASP A 202 -22.50 -27.95 -0.20
C ASP A 202 -21.10 -27.36 -0.31
N LEU A 203 -20.76 -26.36 0.49
CA LEU A 203 -19.39 -25.83 0.58
C LEU A 203 -18.38 -26.91 1.03
N ALA A 204 -18.69 -27.66 2.06
CA ALA A 204 -17.83 -28.76 2.51
C ALA A 204 -17.69 -29.88 1.45
N ASN A 205 -18.75 -30.12 0.69
CA ASN A 205 -18.71 -31.04 -0.45
C ASN A 205 -17.91 -30.46 -1.61
N THR A 206 -18.11 -29.18 -1.93
CA THR A 206 -17.31 -28.47 -2.94
C THR A 206 -15.83 -28.48 -2.57
N TYR A 207 -15.47 -28.28 -1.30
CA TYR A 207 -14.09 -28.39 -0.86
C TYR A 207 -13.56 -29.82 -0.93
N LYS A 208 -14.39 -30.83 -0.67
CA LYS A 208 -14.02 -32.25 -0.86
C LYS A 208 -13.86 -32.60 -2.34
N GLU A 209 -14.74 -32.09 -3.19
CA GLU A 209 -14.64 -32.29 -4.64
C GLU A 209 -13.40 -31.59 -5.20
N LEU A 210 -13.12 -30.37 -4.75
CA LEU A 210 -11.85 -29.70 -5.04
C LEU A 210 -10.66 -30.51 -4.54
N GLN A 211 -10.72 -31.14 -3.37
CA GLN A 211 -9.68 -32.06 -2.91
C GLN A 211 -9.53 -33.28 -3.83
N GLY A 212 -10.63 -33.83 -4.32
CA GLY A 212 -10.61 -34.91 -5.29
C GLY A 212 -10.02 -34.50 -6.65
N LEU A 213 -10.39 -33.33 -7.13
CA LEU A 213 -9.86 -32.75 -8.36
C LEU A 213 -8.38 -32.32 -8.22
N LEU A 214 -7.94 -31.95 -7.03
CA LEU A 214 -6.56 -31.59 -6.70
C LEU A 214 -5.62 -32.81 -6.64
N GLY A 215 -6.17 -34.02 -6.68
CA GLY A 215 -5.40 -35.26 -6.88
C GLY A 215 -5.16 -35.63 -8.33
N ILE A 216 -5.71 -34.91 -9.28
CA ILE A 216 -5.48 -35.08 -10.71
C ILE A 216 -4.31 -34.16 -11.12
N PRO A 217 -3.29 -34.70 -11.82
CA PRO A 217 -2.19 -33.83 -12.29
C PRO A 217 -2.75 -32.66 -13.11
N ALA A 218 -2.28 -31.47 -12.79
CA ALA A 218 -2.75 -30.22 -13.37
C ALA A 218 -2.81 -30.31 -14.90
N PRO A 219 -3.93 -29.94 -15.55
CA PRO A 219 -3.95 -29.83 -16.99
C PRO A 219 -2.92 -28.76 -17.40
N LEU A 220 -2.11 -29.15 -18.38
CA LEU A 220 -1.03 -28.38 -19.00
C LEU A 220 -1.38 -26.88 -19.11
N GLN A 221 -0.41 -26.06 -18.75
CA GLN A 221 -0.42 -24.60 -18.90
C GLN A 221 -1.02 -24.17 -20.24
N GLY A 222 -2.09 -23.37 -20.23
CA GLY A 222 -2.61 -22.76 -21.44
C GLY A 222 -4.05 -22.26 -21.41
N GLN A 223 -4.86 -22.64 -20.44
CA GLN A 223 -6.22 -22.11 -20.34
C GLN A 223 -6.30 -21.05 -19.24
N GLY A 224 -6.32 -19.78 -19.66
CA GLY A 224 -6.56 -18.65 -18.77
C GLY A 224 -7.86 -18.87 -17.99
N ILE A 225 -7.77 -18.83 -16.69
CA ILE A 225 -8.92 -18.91 -15.79
C ILE A 225 -9.81 -17.70 -16.06
N LYS A 226 -10.90 -17.91 -16.79
CA LYS A 226 -12.01 -16.96 -16.86
C LYS A 226 -12.61 -16.87 -15.45
N GLY A 227 -12.44 -15.76 -14.77
CA GLY A 227 -13.01 -15.57 -13.43
C GLY A 227 -12.25 -14.61 -12.52
N LEU A 228 -11.06 -14.15 -12.93
CA LEU A 228 -10.28 -13.21 -12.12
C LEU A 228 -10.80 -11.75 -12.19
N HIS A 229 -11.77 -11.49 -13.07
CA HIS A 229 -12.35 -10.15 -13.28
C HIS A 229 -13.51 -9.81 -12.34
N ASP A 230 -13.98 -10.78 -11.55
CA ASP A 230 -15.18 -10.60 -10.71
C ASP A 230 -14.87 -10.23 -9.25
N PHE A 231 -13.63 -9.88 -8.92
CA PHE A 231 -13.35 -9.26 -7.63
C PHE A 231 -13.71 -7.77 -7.71
N PRO A 232 -14.78 -7.33 -7.02
CA PRO A 232 -15.15 -5.93 -6.99
C PRO A 232 -14.04 -5.16 -6.24
N GLY A 233 -13.29 -4.36 -6.96
CA GLY A 233 -12.22 -3.52 -6.43
C GLY A 233 -10.90 -3.56 -7.19
N LEU A 234 -10.68 -4.56 -8.08
CA LEU A 234 -9.52 -4.61 -8.95
C LEU A 234 -9.90 -4.25 -10.39
N ASN A 235 -10.20 -2.97 -10.61
CA ASN A 235 -10.33 -2.43 -11.95
C ASN A 235 -8.93 -2.11 -12.47
N ILE A 236 -8.26 -3.11 -13.06
CA ILE A 236 -7.05 -2.89 -13.83
C ILE A 236 -7.49 -2.55 -15.25
N ASP A 237 -7.85 -1.29 -15.46
CA ASP A 237 -8.03 -0.76 -16.81
C ASP A 237 -6.69 -0.85 -17.54
N LYS A 238 -6.67 -1.70 -18.55
CA LYS A 238 -5.60 -1.77 -19.53
C LYS A 238 -5.58 -0.45 -20.30
N LYS A 239 -4.52 0.30 -20.15
CA LYS A 239 -4.02 1.24 -21.16
C LYS A 239 -2.77 0.69 -21.81
#